data_6809e314a33d52471fbbdf63ab94faba
#
_entry.id   6809e314a33d52471fbbdf63ab94faba
#
_cell.length_a   1.000
_cell.length_b   1.000
_cell.length_c   1.000
_cell.angle_alpha   90.00
_cell.angle_beta   90.00
_cell.angle_gamma   90.00
#
_symmetry.space_group_name_H-M   'P 1'
#
loop_
_entity.id
_entity.type
_entity.pdbx_description
1 polymer ?
#
loop_
_entity_poly.entity_id
_entity_poly.type
_entity_poly.pdbx_seq_one_letter_code
_entity_poly.pdbx_strand_id
1 'polypeptide(L)'
;MRKTKHAILTLAALLATVSFAPNAAFAGGRAIAGIVFQQDQYFRGVQIGMEKAAKAAGDELLAGNSDSKLEKETQLIDTYIARGVSSIVVAPLSADASMPALKKARAAGITVVTYGTSVNGDVAQATVTSSDRDIGIGTGKEAAKFLKTLGGGAKVKIGTLAFKSQLPEQSNARVEGFLSAVSDQVEVVSQQDAWLAEKAIAVASDMLTANPDLKVIYAANEGGTIGAVQAVKKAGLEGKVFVFGTDGSEQLANMLLNSDNVLQAITAQQPLEVGRQAIEAAQNLLDGKKIETKVNVPVLPLTRADPKAVAAYKESLKALK
;
A
#
# COMPACT_ATOMS: atom_id res chain seq x y z
N MET A 1 64.89 -71.92 13.93
CA MET A 1 64.61 -71.04 12.75
C MET A 1 63.05 -70.87 12.68
N ARG A 2 62.53 -69.76 13.21
CA ARG A 2 61.05 -69.45 13.15
C ARG A 2 60.89 -68.22 12.26
N LYS A 3 60.15 -68.40 11.17
CA LYS A 3 59.76 -67.33 10.23
C LYS A 3 58.52 -66.61 10.74
N THR A 4 58.62 -65.35 11.07
CA THR A 4 57.51 -64.49 11.44
C THR A 4 56.88 -63.91 10.15
N LYS A 5 55.59 -64.15 9.95
CA LYS A 5 54.79 -63.58 8.89
C LYS A 5 54.15 -62.28 9.39
N HIS A 6 54.44 -61.16 8.74
CA HIS A 6 53.79 -59.90 8.98
C HIS A 6 52.47 -59.85 8.16
N ALA A 7 51.34 -59.69 8.84
CA ALA A 7 50.06 -59.41 8.21
C ALA A 7 49.91 -57.89 8.08
N ILE A 8 49.75 -57.39 6.89
CA ILE A 8 49.44 -55.98 6.61
C ILE A 8 47.88 -55.85 6.59
N LEU A 9 47.35 -55.13 7.58
CA LEU A 9 45.94 -54.75 7.61
C LEU A 9 45.76 -53.52 6.77
N THR A 10 45.05 -53.64 5.63
CA THR A 10 44.66 -52.50 4.78
C THR A 10 43.33 -51.97 5.33
N LEU A 11 43.35 -50.77 5.88
CA LEU A 11 42.17 -50.06 6.37
C LEU A 11 41.51 -49.33 5.17
N ALA A 12 40.41 -49.84 4.67
CA ALA A 12 39.58 -49.15 3.64
C ALA A 12 38.74 -48.08 4.28
N ALA A 13 39.08 -46.79 4.03
CA ALA A 13 38.28 -45.66 4.43
C ALA A 13 37.10 -45.51 3.47
N LEU A 14 35.88 -45.77 3.95
CA LEU A 14 34.63 -45.47 3.25
C LEU A 14 34.40 -43.95 3.33
N LEU A 15 34.64 -43.24 2.24
CA LEU A 15 34.20 -41.86 2.05
C LEU A 15 32.68 -41.89 1.75
N ALA A 16 31.88 -41.58 2.76
CA ALA A 16 30.43 -41.32 2.58
C ALA A 16 30.29 -39.98 1.84
N THR A 17 30.03 -40.04 0.55
CA THR A 17 29.60 -38.85 -0.25
C THR A 17 28.19 -38.52 0.19
N VAL A 18 28.05 -37.45 0.99
CA VAL A 18 26.74 -36.83 1.24
C VAL A 18 26.28 -36.20 -0.07
N SER A 19 25.47 -36.92 -0.82
CA SER A 19 24.75 -36.36 -1.97
C SER A 19 23.75 -35.35 -1.46
N PHE A 20 24.06 -34.06 -1.56
CA PHE A 20 23.03 -33.03 -1.52
C PHE A 20 22.07 -33.30 -2.68
N ALA A 21 20.88 -33.79 -2.36
CA ALA A 21 19.78 -33.83 -3.34
C ALA A 21 19.56 -32.39 -3.80
N PRO A 22 19.57 -32.12 -5.13
CA PRO A 22 19.17 -30.80 -5.58
C PRO A 22 17.75 -30.55 -5.14
N ASN A 23 17.48 -29.43 -4.49
CA ASN A 23 16.13 -28.96 -4.24
C ASN A 23 15.33 -29.13 -5.52
N ALA A 24 14.10 -29.63 -5.40
CA ALA A 24 13.19 -29.79 -6.51
C ALA A 24 13.15 -28.48 -7.31
N ALA A 25 13.80 -28.48 -8.48
CA ALA A 25 13.77 -27.33 -9.37
C ALA A 25 12.30 -27.14 -9.78
N PHE A 26 11.74 -26.01 -9.47
CA PHE A 26 10.44 -25.63 -10.01
C PHE A 26 10.55 -25.68 -11.54
N ALA A 27 9.66 -26.43 -12.18
CA ALA A 27 9.73 -26.68 -13.61
C ALA A 27 9.42 -25.38 -14.39
N GLY A 28 10.48 -24.60 -14.67
CA GLY A 28 10.45 -23.51 -15.62
C GLY A 28 10.64 -22.09 -15.11
N GLY A 29 10.54 -21.78 -13.80
CA GLY A 29 10.69 -20.41 -13.27
C GLY A 29 11.05 -20.38 -11.78
N ARG A 30 11.31 -19.21 -11.24
CA ARG A 30 11.55 -18.99 -9.82
C ARG A 30 10.24 -19.04 -9.04
N ALA A 31 10.25 -19.58 -7.82
CA ALA A 31 9.11 -19.48 -6.92
C ALA A 31 9.25 -18.18 -6.09
N ILE A 32 8.24 -17.32 -6.15
CA ILE A 32 8.15 -16.07 -5.40
C ILE A 32 6.94 -16.15 -4.48
N ALA A 33 7.13 -15.97 -3.18
CA ALA A 33 6.02 -15.87 -2.24
C ALA A 33 5.47 -14.44 -2.22
N GLY A 34 4.16 -14.27 -2.42
CA GLY A 34 3.45 -12.99 -2.33
C GLY A 34 2.49 -12.99 -1.15
N ILE A 35 2.78 -12.24 -0.08
CA ILE A 35 2.00 -12.24 1.14
C ILE A 35 1.26 -10.92 1.29
N VAL A 36 -0.07 -10.98 1.31
CA VAL A 36 -0.97 -9.89 1.72
C VAL A 36 -1.37 -10.07 3.18
N PHE A 37 -1.87 -9.02 3.87
CA PHE A 37 -2.31 -9.19 5.26
C PHE A 37 -3.84 -9.16 5.44
N GLN A 38 -4.60 -8.81 4.42
CA GLN A 38 -6.07 -8.87 4.46
C GLN A 38 -6.64 -9.03 3.04
N GLN A 39 -7.97 -9.24 2.93
CA GLN A 39 -8.66 -9.45 1.67
C GLN A 39 -9.66 -8.33 1.39
N ASP A 40 -9.19 -7.10 1.32
CA ASP A 40 -9.97 -6.00 0.80
C ASP A 40 -9.66 -5.75 -0.69
N GLN A 41 -10.34 -4.78 -1.26
CA GLN A 41 -10.16 -4.43 -2.67
C GLN A 41 -8.73 -4.00 -3.01
N TYR A 42 -8.05 -3.28 -2.09
CA TYR A 42 -6.68 -2.84 -2.29
C TYR A 42 -5.71 -4.03 -2.36
N PHE A 43 -5.71 -4.91 -1.36
CA PHE A 43 -4.81 -6.06 -1.33
C PHE A 43 -5.12 -7.10 -2.41
N ARG A 44 -6.39 -7.23 -2.79
CA ARG A 44 -6.75 -8.02 -3.98
C ARG A 44 -6.12 -7.45 -5.24
N GLY A 45 -6.16 -6.12 -5.42
CA GLY A 45 -5.47 -5.45 -6.53
C GLY A 45 -3.96 -5.69 -6.53
N VAL A 46 -3.31 -5.59 -5.37
CA VAL A 46 -1.89 -5.89 -5.22
C VAL A 46 -1.60 -7.34 -5.61
N GLN A 47 -2.38 -8.30 -5.11
CA GLN A 47 -2.20 -9.71 -5.44
C GLN A 47 -2.33 -9.96 -6.95
N ILE A 48 -3.35 -9.41 -7.61
CA ILE A 48 -3.53 -9.53 -9.06
C ILE A 48 -2.33 -8.91 -9.82
N GLY A 49 -1.81 -7.79 -9.34
CA GLY A 49 -0.60 -7.17 -9.89
C GLY A 49 0.61 -8.08 -9.79
N MET A 50 0.82 -8.72 -8.63
CA MET A 50 1.87 -9.71 -8.41
C MET A 50 1.71 -10.93 -9.34
N GLU A 51 0.51 -11.49 -9.43
CA GLU A 51 0.21 -12.67 -10.28
C GLU A 51 0.53 -12.40 -11.75
N LYS A 52 0.08 -11.25 -12.26
CA LYS A 52 0.35 -10.86 -13.65
C LYS A 52 1.84 -10.67 -13.92
N ALA A 53 2.57 -10.01 -13.02
CA ALA A 53 3.99 -9.76 -13.18
C ALA A 53 4.82 -11.07 -13.10
N ALA A 54 4.54 -11.94 -12.14
CA ALA A 54 5.18 -13.23 -12.01
C ALA A 54 4.94 -14.08 -13.25
N LYS A 55 3.68 -14.20 -13.69
CA LYS A 55 3.30 -14.95 -14.89
C LYS A 55 3.97 -14.43 -16.15
N ALA A 56 4.08 -13.11 -16.31
CA ALA A 56 4.71 -12.50 -17.49
C ALA A 56 6.20 -12.84 -17.61
N ALA A 57 6.88 -13.07 -16.48
CA ALA A 57 8.29 -13.48 -16.42
C ALA A 57 8.49 -15.00 -16.38
N GLY A 58 7.42 -15.80 -16.37
CA GLY A 58 7.49 -17.25 -16.24
C GLY A 58 7.79 -17.73 -14.81
N ASP A 59 7.65 -16.86 -13.80
CA ASP A 59 7.82 -17.20 -12.40
C ASP A 59 6.50 -17.74 -11.79
N GLU A 60 6.60 -18.59 -10.77
CA GLU A 60 5.47 -19.08 -9.99
C GLU A 60 5.22 -18.14 -8.79
N LEU A 61 3.99 -17.62 -8.66
CA LEU A 61 3.57 -16.89 -7.47
C LEU A 61 2.89 -17.81 -6.45
N LEU A 62 3.44 -17.89 -5.25
CA LEU A 62 2.86 -18.60 -4.12
C LEU A 62 2.16 -17.57 -3.22
N ALA A 63 0.85 -17.40 -3.43
CA ALA A 63 0.07 -16.41 -2.69
C ALA A 63 -0.18 -16.85 -1.24
N GLY A 64 -0.10 -15.90 -0.31
CA GLY A 64 -0.40 -16.07 1.11
C GLY A 64 -1.16 -14.88 1.68
N ASN A 65 -1.93 -15.11 2.75
CA ASN A 65 -2.62 -14.06 3.48
C ASN A 65 -2.45 -14.28 4.99
N SER A 66 -1.90 -13.30 5.69
CA SER A 66 -1.69 -13.38 7.13
C SER A 66 -2.93 -13.07 7.98
N ASP A 67 -4.04 -12.64 7.34
CA ASP A 67 -5.32 -12.30 8.00
C ASP A 67 -5.14 -11.34 9.19
N SER A 68 -4.26 -10.36 9.02
CA SER A 68 -3.89 -9.37 10.06
C SER A 68 -3.39 -9.99 11.37
N LYS A 69 -2.78 -11.21 11.30
CA LYS A 69 -2.22 -11.92 12.45
C LYS A 69 -0.72 -12.09 12.27
N LEU A 70 0.06 -11.50 13.17
CA LEU A 70 1.53 -11.58 13.16
C LEU A 70 2.04 -13.03 13.25
N GLU A 71 1.38 -13.86 14.04
CA GLU A 71 1.71 -15.28 14.14
C GLU A 71 1.57 -15.99 12.80
N LYS A 72 0.48 -15.72 12.06
CA LYS A 72 0.25 -16.31 10.74
C LYS A 72 1.23 -15.77 9.69
N GLU A 73 1.60 -14.48 9.77
CA GLU A 73 2.66 -13.92 8.93
C GLU A 73 3.97 -14.69 9.14
N THR A 74 4.37 -14.89 10.39
CA THR A 74 5.57 -15.66 10.74
C THR A 74 5.50 -17.10 10.23
N GLN A 75 4.37 -17.80 10.42
CA GLN A 75 4.16 -19.17 9.93
C GLN A 75 4.24 -19.26 8.39
N LEU A 76 3.68 -18.29 7.67
CA LEU A 76 3.78 -18.22 6.22
C LEU A 76 5.22 -18.05 5.76
N ILE A 77 5.96 -17.11 6.37
CA ILE A 77 7.37 -16.88 6.06
C ILE A 77 8.18 -18.15 6.32
N ASP A 78 8.00 -18.83 7.46
CA ASP A 78 8.68 -20.09 7.77
C ASP A 78 8.34 -21.20 6.77
N THR A 79 7.08 -21.29 6.35
CA THR A 79 6.64 -22.24 5.34
C THR A 79 7.34 -21.98 3.99
N TYR A 80 7.45 -20.73 3.57
CA TYR A 80 8.11 -20.37 2.32
C TYR A 80 9.63 -20.54 2.39
N ILE A 81 10.25 -20.31 3.55
CA ILE A 81 11.65 -20.67 3.78
C ILE A 81 11.86 -22.18 3.58
N ALA A 82 11.02 -23.00 4.21
CA ALA A 82 11.09 -24.46 4.11
C ALA A 82 10.85 -24.96 2.66
N ARG A 83 10.02 -24.27 1.89
CA ARG A 83 9.78 -24.56 0.47
C ARG A 83 10.89 -24.09 -0.46
N GLY A 84 11.89 -23.34 0.03
CA GLY A 84 13.01 -22.87 -0.76
C GLY A 84 12.65 -21.85 -1.83
N VAL A 85 11.70 -20.94 -1.54
CA VAL A 85 11.36 -19.87 -2.50
C VAL A 85 12.55 -18.95 -2.76
N SER A 86 12.62 -18.37 -3.95
CA SER A 86 13.70 -17.45 -4.32
C SER A 86 13.52 -16.06 -3.68
N SER A 87 12.28 -15.63 -3.49
CA SER A 87 11.95 -14.34 -2.90
C SER A 87 10.66 -14.38 -2.08
N ILE A 88 10.58 -13.51 -1.08
CA ILE A 88 9.36 -13.19 -0.32
C ILE A 88 9.04 -11.71 -0.55
N VAL A 89 7.85 -11.46 -1.10
CA VAL A 89 7.25 -10.14 -1.29
C VAL A 89 6.10 -10.02 -0.31
N VAL A 90 6.19 -9.13 0.67
CA VAL A 90 5.27 -9.08 1.81
C VAL A 90 4.86 -7.67 2.18
N ALA A 91 3.60 -7.48 2.60
CA ALA A 91 3.16 -6.31 3.36
C ALA A 91 3.32 -6.62 4.86
N PRO A 92 4.38 -6.13 5.52
CA PRO A 92 4.59 -6.43 6.92
C PRO A 92 3.49 -5.83 7.80
N LEU A 93 3.03 -6.59 8.79
CA LEU A 93 2.04 -6.11 9.76
C LEU A 93 2.64 -5.08 10.74
N SER A 94 3.95 -5.16 10.97
CA SER A 94 4.65 -4.24 11.87
C SER A 94 6.08 -4.02 11.40
N ALA A 95 6.54 -2.76 11.48
CA ALA A 95 7.91 -2.40 11.14
C ALA A 95 8.96 -3.14 12.01
N ASP A 96 8.63 -3.47 13.25
CA ASP A 96 9.52 -4.13 14.20
C ASP A 96 9.18 -5.60 14.41
N ALA A 97 7.90 -5.92 14.65
CA ALA A 97 7.50 -7.29 15.02
C ALA A 97 7.63 -8.30 13.87
N SER A 98 7.59 -7.86 12.61
CA SER A 98 7.83 -8.71 11.43
C SER A 98 9.32 -8.98 11.17
N MET A 99 10.23 -8.19 11.75
CA MET A 99 11.68 -8.27 11.51
C MET A 99 12.32 -9.64 11.80
N PRO A 100 12.01 -10.34 12.91
CA PRO A 100 12.64 -11.62 13.18
C PRO A 100 12.42 -12.67 12.09
N ALA A 101 11.19 -12.79 11.60
CA ALA A 101 10.84 -13.73 10.52
C ALA A 101 11.54 -13.35 9.20
N LEU A 102 11.56 -12.05 8.86
CA LEU A 102 12.21 -11.57 7.65
C LEU A 102 13.74 -11.72 7.71
N LYS A 103 14.37 -11.50 8.87
CA LYS A 103 15.81 -11.79 9.07
C LYS A 103 16.13 -13.28 8.87
N LYS A 104 15.24 -14.16 9.33
CA LYS A 104 15.38 -15.61 9.11
C LYS A 104 15.33 -15.96 7.62
N ALA A 105 14.41 -15.35 6.87
CA ALA A 105 14.36 -15.51 5.41
C ALA A 105 15.64 -15.04 4.73
N ARG A 106 16.16 -13.85 5.12
CA ARG A 106 17.44 -13.33 4.61
C ARG A 106 18.63 -14.25 4.92
N ALA A 107 18.69 -14.79 6.14
CA ALA A 107 19.73 -15.75 6.55
C ALA A 107 19.68 -17.05 5.74
N ALA A 108 18.50 -17.45 5.25
CA ALA A 108 18.29 -18.56 4.35
C ALA A 108 18.63 -18.24 2.87
N GLY A 109 19.14 -17.04 2.57
CA GLY A 109 19.50 -16.59 1.22
C GLY A 109 18.32 -16.11 0.37
N ILE A 110 17.13 -15.95 0.97
CA ILE A 110 15.92 -15.52 0.26
C ILE A 110 15.93 -14.01 0.09
N THR A 111 15.60 -13.52 -1.10
CA THR A 111 15.40 -12.10 -1.38
C THR A 111 14.12 -11.62 -0.67
N VAL A 112 14.21 -10.50 0.06
CA VAL A 112 13.06 -9.90 0.77
C VAL A 112 12.75 -8.53 0.19
N VAL A 113 11.53 -8.39 -0.31
CA VAL A 113 10.93 -7.13 -0.74
C VAL A 113 9.69 -6.86 0.10
N THR A 114 9.57 -5.65 0.64
CA THR A 114 8.36 -5.24 1.33
C THR A 114 7.53 -4.30 0.45
N TYR A 115 6.24 -4.20 0.73
CA TYR A 115 5.40 -3.18 0.10
C TYR A 115 4.40 -2.61 1.11
N GLY A 116 3.91 -1.40 0.85
CA GLY A 116 3.02 -0.68 1.75
C GLY A 116 3.73 -0.22 3.03
N THR A 117 4.00 -1.11 3.94
CA THR A 117 4.72 -0.82 5.19
C THR A 117 6.23 -1.08 5.02
N SER A 118 7.06 -0.14 5.44
CA SER A 118 8.50 -0.34 5.57
C SER A 118 8.81 -1.07 6.86
N VAL A 119 9.89 -1.86 6.87
CA VAL A 119 10.48 -2.44 8.09
C VAL A 119 11.72 -1.66 8.50
N ASN A 120 12.05 -1.68 9.79
CA ASN A 120 13.24 -1.02 10.29
C ASN A 120 14.52 -1.75 9.85
N GLY A 121 15.62 -1.01 9.68
CA GLY A 121 16.92 -1.55 9.25
C GLY A 121 16.95 -1.95 7.77
N ASP A 122 17.86 -2.88 7.43
CA ASP A 122 18.23 -3.28 6.06
C ASP A 122 17.78 -4.69 5.66
N VAL A 123 16.82 -5.26 6.40
CA VAL A 123 16.34 -6.61 6.13
C VAL A 123 15.60 -6.72 4.79
N ALA A 124 14.81 -5.70 4.44
CA ALA A 124 14.22 -5.59 3.11
C ALA A 124 15.24 -4.97 2.14
N GLN A 125 15.45 -5.63 1.00
CA GLN A 125 16.35 -5.12 -0.04
C GLN A 125 15.70 -4.07 -0.91
N ALA A 126 14.36 -4.05 -0.93
CA ALA A 126 13.56 -2.98 -1.49
C ALA A 126 12.22 -2.87 -0.77
N THR A 127 11.68 -1.66 -0.75
CA THR A 127 10.32 -1.37 -0.29
C THR A 127 9.57 -0.62 -1.40
N VAL A 128 8.41 -1.15 -1.80
CA VAL A 128 7.55 -0.56 -2.83
C VAL A 128 6.32 0.03 -2.18
N THR A 129 6.11 1.33 -2.31
CA THR A 129 4.98 2.01 -1.64
C THR A 129 4.57 3.26 -2.41
N SER A 130 3.34 3.71 -2.19
CA SER A 130 2.95 5.08 -2.53
C SER A 130 3.22 5.98 -1.33
N SER A 131 3.75 7.17 -1.58
CA SER A 131 4.03 8.13 -0.52
C SER A 131 2.73 8.72 0.02
N ASP A 132 2.47 8.58 1.33
CA ASP A 132 1.32 9.19 1.99
C ASP A 132 1.33 10.72 1.85
N ARG A 133 2.51 11.33 1.87
CA ARG A 133 2.65 12.77 1.61
C ARG A 133 2.22 13.14 0.18
N ASP A 134 2.60 12.32 -0.82
CA ASP A 134 2.23 12.55 -2.22
C ASP A 134 0.74 12.32 -2.46
N ILE A 135 0.11 11.41 -1.72
CA ILE A 135 -1.35 11.25 -1.72
C ILE A 135 -2.02 12.58 -1.30
N GLY A 136 -1.58 13.17 -0.19
CA GLY A 136 -2.08 14.46 0.25
C GLY A 136 -1.80 15.58 -0.74
N ILE A 137 -0.56 15.68 -1.26
CA ILE A 137 -0.16 16.68 -2.25
C ILE A 137 -1.01 16.56 -3.53
N GLY A 138 -1.28 15.33 -3.99
CA GLY A 138 -2.10 15.09 -5.18
C GLY A 138 -3.48 15.72 -5.06
N THR A 139 -4.18 15.42 -3.97
CA THR A 139 -5.50 16.03 -3.70
C THR A 139 -5.39 17.54 -3.47
N GLY A 140 -4.35 17.99 -2.76
CA GLY A 140 -4.11 19.41 -2.50
C GLY A 140 -3.88 20.22 -3.77
N LYS A 141 -3.17 19.69 -4.77
CA LYS A 141 -2.99 20.34 -6.07
C LYS A 141 -4.33 20.54 -6.82
N GLU A 142 -5.21 19.55 -6.78
CA GLU A 142 -6.55 19.68 -7.36
C GLU A 142 -7.40 20.70 -6.57
N ALA A 143 -7.31 20.66 -5.23
CA ALA A 143 -7.96 21.67 -4.38
C ALA A 143 -7.43 23.09 -4.68
N ALA A 144 -6.13 23.28 -4.82
CA ALA A 144 -5.54 24.58 -5.15
C ALA A 144 -6.05 25.16 -6.48
N LYS A 145 -6.29 24.31 -7.50
CA LYS A 145 -6.91 24.72 -8.76
C LYS A 145 -8.35 25.14 -8.54
N PHE A 146 -9.12 24.35 -7.79
CA PHE A 146 -10.52 24.62 -7.50
C PHE A 146 -10.71 25.90 -6.66
N LEU A 147 -9.89 26.11 -5.63
CA LEU A 147 -9.97 27.28 -4.75
C LEU A 147 -9.85 28.59 -5.52
N LYS A 148 -9.04 28.62 -6.58
CA LYS A 148 -8.93 29.80 -7.48
C LYS A 148 -10.25 30.14 -8.16
N THR A 149 -11.13 29.16 -8.38
CA THR A 149 -12.44 29.38 -9.03
C THR A 149 -13.47 29.97 -8.06
N LEU A 150 -13.26 29.85 -6.72
CA LEU A 150 -14.18 30.42 -5.74
C LEU A 150 -14.06 31.94 -5.63
N GLY A 151 -12.97 32.54 -6.13
CA GLY A 151 -12.76 34.00 -6.18
C GLY A 151 -12.51 34.62 -4.80
N GLY A 152 -12.36 35.97 -4.76
CA GLY A 152 -12.47 36.75 -3.51
C GLY A 152 -11.19 37.16 -2.83
N GLY A 153 -10.03 36.59 -3.15
CA GLY A 153 -8.72 37.02 -2.57
C GLY A 153 -8.51 36.74 -1.07
N ALA A 154 -9.57 36.44 -0.32
CA ALA A 154 -9.49 36.02 1.08
C ALA A 154 -9.22 34.51 1.19
N LYS A 155 -8.55 34.10 2.28
CA LYS A 155 -8.34 32.67 2.57
C LYS A 155 -9.66 31.96 2.79
N VAL A 156 -9.79 30.79 2.17
CA VAL A 156 -10.98 29.94 2.27
C VAL A 156 -10.90 29.13 3.58
N LYS A 157 -11.95 29.17 4.38
CA LYS A 157 -12.02 28.36 5.60
C LYS A 157 -12.23 26.90 5.31
N ILE A 158 -11.34 26.06 5.86
CA ILE A 158 -11.36 24.62 5.64
C ILE A 158 -11.34 23.86 6.96
N GLY A 159 -11.90 22.63 6.93
CA GLY A 159 -11.73 21.63 7.97
C GLY A 159 -10.98 20.41 7.46
N THR A 160 -10.32 19.66 8.36
CA THR A 160 -9.68 18.40 8.03
C THR A 160 -10.22 17.25 8.88
N LEU A 161 -10.44 16.10 8.26
CA LEU A 161 -10.73 14.82 8.90
C LEU A 161 -9.50 13.91 8.75
N ALA A 162 -8.85 13.64 9.86
CA ALA A 162 -7.68 12.78 9.96
C ALA A 162 -8.06 11.35 10.39
N PHE A 163 -7.11 10.41 10.38
CA PHE A 163 -7.22 9.06 10.92
C PHE A 163 -6.06 8.72 11.88
N LYS A 164 -5.67 9.71 12.68
CA LYS A 164 -4.52 9.64 13.60
C LYS A 164 -4.68 8.55 14.66
N SER A 165 -5.90 8.29 15.11
CA SER A 165 -6.20 7.23 16.07
C SER A 165 -5.94 5.83 15.53
N GLN A 166 -5.88 5.67 14.21
CA GLN A 166 -5.59 4.41 13.54
C GLN A 166 -4.12 4.30 13.13
N LEU A 167 -3.64 5.26 12.32
CA LEU A 167 -2.29 5.27 11.73
C LEU A 167 -1.73 6.70 11.77
N PRO A 168 -1.13 7.12 12.89
CA PRO A 168 -0.79 8.52 13.14
C PRO A 168 0.20 9.09 12.11
N GLU A 169 1.24 8.36 11.74
CA GLU A 169 2.28 8.84 10.82
C GLU A 169 1.74 9.05 9.40
N GLN A 170 1.00 8.07 8.88
CA GLN A 170 0.38 8.14 7.57
C GLN A 170 -0.65 9.27 7.51
N SER A 171 -1.49 9.35 8.54
CA SER A 171 -2.51 10.39 8.66
C SER A 171 -1.90 11.80 8.64
N ASN A 172 -0.85 12.02 9.43
CA ASN A 172 -0.14 13.30 9.45
C ASN A 172 0.48 13.61 8.10
N ALA A 173 1.16 12.65 7.47
CA ALA A 173 1.79 12.84 6.16
C ALA A 173 0.78 13.25 5.08
N ARG A 174 -0.41 12.63 5.06
CA ARG A 174 -1.49 12.99 4.10
C ARG A 174 -2.04 14.39 4.38
N VAL A 175 -2.34 14.72 5.63
CA VAL A 175 -2.86 16.05 6.00
C VAL A 175 -1.83 17.14 5.70
N GLU A 176 -0.59 16.95 6.12
CA GLU A 176 0.51 17.90 5.84
C GLU A 176 0.77 18.04 4.35
N GLY A 177 0.74 16.94 3.60
CA GLY A 177 0.86 16.95 2.15
C GLY A 177 -0.21 17.82 1.49
N PHE A 178 -1.49 17.62 1.87
CA PHE A 178 -2.60 18.43 1.38
C PHE A 178 -2.41 19.90 1.73
N LEU A 179 -2.18 20.22 3.00
CA LEU A 179 -2.04 21.60 3.48
C LEU A 179 -0.84 22.30 2.82
N SER A 180 0.26 21.60 2.56
CA SER A 180 1.42 22.19 1.89
C SER A 180 1.12 22.69 0.48
N ALA A 181 0.13 22.09 -0.20
CA ALA A 181 -0.26 22.48 -1.55
C ALA A 181 -1.27 23.64 -1.62
N VAL A 182 -1.94 23.94 -0.49
CA VAL A 182 -3.00 24.98 -0.43
C VAL A 182 -2.74 26.07 0.61
N SER A 183 -1.62 26.06 1.32
CA SER A 183 -1.31 26.89 2.51
C SER A 183 -1.61 28.38 2.35
N ASP A 184 -1.34 28.93 1.17
CA ASP A 184 -1.53 30.36 0.87
C ASP A 184 -2.99 30.73 0.62
N GLN A 185 -3.84 29.75 0.33
CA GLN A 185 -5.22 29.93 -0.09
C GLN A 185 -6.24 29.62 1.03
N VAL A 186 -5.81 29.00 2.14
CA VAL A 186 -6.72 28.46 3.14
C VAL A 186 -6.43 28.94 4.56
N GLU A 187 -7.50 28.95 5.37
CA GLU A 187 -7.46 29.07 6.83
C GLU A 187 -8.05 27.78 7.40
N VAL A 188 -7.25 27.04 8.18
CA VAL A 188 -7.70 25.79 8.83
C VAL A 188 -8.45 26.15 10.11
N VAL A 189 -9.77 26.02 10.12
CA VAL A 189 -10.63 26.37 11.25
C VAL A 189 -11.03 25.18 12.12
N SER A 190 -10.87 23.94 11.60
CA SER A 190 -11.16 22.73 12.36
C SER A 190 -10.25 21.57 11.91
N GLN A 191 -9.74 20.82 12.88
CA GLN A 191 -8.97 19.59 12.66
C GLN A 191 -9.54 18.50 13.57
N GLN A 192 -10.12 17.48 12.98
CA GLN A 192 -10.80 16.39 13.69
C GLN A 192 -10.25 15.03 13.27
N ASP A 193 -10.50 14.01 14.09
CA ASP A 193 -10.11 12.62 13.82
C ASP A 193 -11.36 11.73 13.69
N ALA A 194 -11.65 11.27 12.47
CA ALA A 194 -12.76 10.36 12.20
C ALA A 194 -12.52 9.59 10.90
N TRP A 195 -12.12 8.35 11.01
CA TRP A 195 -11.70 7.51 9.89
C TRP A 195 -12.76 6.51 9.39
N LEU A 196 -13.73 6.15 10.23
CA LEU A 196 -14.89 5.34 9.83
C LEU A 196 -16.00 6.25 9.31
N ALA A 197 -16.64 5.88 8.21
CA ALA A 197 -17.66 6.70 7.54
C ALA A 197 -18.78 7.13 8.50
N GLU A 198 -19.28 6.23 9.33
CA GLU A 198 -20.33 6.52 10.31
C GLU A 198 -19.91 7.59 11.32
N LYS A 199 -18.71 7.49 11.88
CA LYS A 199 -18.16 8.52 12.79
C LYS A 199 -17.92 9.83 12.06
N ALA A 200 -17.38 9.76 10.86
CA ALA A 200 -17.06 10.94 10.05
C ALA A 200 -18.30 11.75 9.67
N ILE A 201 -19.46 11.12 9.49
CA ILE A 201 -20.75 11.83 9.30
C ILE A 201 -21.04 12.73 10.51
N ALA A 202 -20.96 12.20 11.72
CA ALA A 202 -21.25 12.96 12.94
C ALA A 202 -20.24 14.11 13.12
N VAL A 203 -18.95 13.80 13.07
CA VAL A 203 -17.87 14.77 13.25
C VAL A 203 -17.90 15.87 12.20
N ALA A 204 -18.14 15.53 10.92
CA ALA A 204 -18.28 16.54 9.86
C ALA A 204 -19.54 17.40 10.04
N SER A 205 -20.67 16.82 10.51
CA SER A 205 -21.87 17.60 10.82
C SER A 205 -21.64 18.62 11.95
N ASP A 206 -20.93 18.20 13.00
CA ASP A 206 -20.54 19.10 14.10
C ASP A 206 -19.59 20.19 13.60
N MET A 207 -18.64 19.86 12.74
CA MET A 207 -17.71 20.79 12.11
C MET A 207 -18.45 21.86 11.29
N LEU A 208 -19.44 21.44 10.48
CA LEU A 208 -20.30 22.34 9.69
C LEU A 208 -21.15 23.25 10.57
N THR A 209 -21.67 22.72 11.66
CA THR A 209 -22.49 23.49 12.61
C THR A 209 -21.65 24.53 13.35
N ALA A 210 -20.45 24.16 13.80
CA ALA A 210 -19.56 25.05 14.53
C ALA A 210 -18.91 26.13 13.64
N ASN A 211 -18.85 25.90 12.32
CA ASN A 211 -18.20 26.80 11.35
C ASN A 211 -19.13 27.05 10.16
N PRO A 212 -20.16 27.91 10.27
CA PRO A 212 -21.16 28.13 9.20
C PRO A 212 -20.58 28.68 7.89
N ASP A 213 -19.41 29.27 7.93
CA ASP A 213 -18.66 29.82 6.79
C ASP A 213 -17.59 28.89 6.22
N LEU A 214 -17.48 27.67 6.74
CA LEU A 214 -16.61 26.64 6.20
C LEU A 214 -17.01 26.26 4.76
N LYS A 215 -16.03 26.24 3.87
CA LYS A 215 -16.24 25.99 2.43
C LYS A 215 -15.67 24.67 1.95
N VAL A 216 -14.66 24.13 2.62
CA VAL A 216 -13.99 22.92 2.19
C VAL A 216 -13.74 21.98 3.37
N ILE A 217 -13.98 20.68 3.16
CA ILE A 217 -13.53 19.62 4.04
C ILE A 217 -12.54 18.76 3.29
N TYR A 218 -11.33 18.59 3.83
CA TYR A 218 -10.38 17.59 3.38
C TYR A 218 -10.45 16.36 4.29
N ALA A 219 -10.54 15.18 3.70
CA ALA A 219 -10.52 13.93 4.44
C ALA A 219 -9.34 13.04 3.99
N ALA A 220 -8.54 12.60 4.95
CA ALA A 220 -7.28 11.92 4.72
C ALA A 220 -7.40 10.40 4.46
N ASN A 221 -8.62 9.84 4.46
CA ASN A 221 -8.90 8.45 4.11
C ASN A 221 -10.30 8.29 3.50
N GLU A 222 -10.59 7.11 2.94
CA GLU A 222 -11.88 6.80 2.28
C GLU A 222 -13.08 7.00 3.19
N GLY A 223 -13.06 6.43 4.39
CA GLY A 223 -14.22 6.53 5.31
C GLY A 223 -14.50 7.97 5.72
N GLY A 224 -13.45 8.75 6.01
CA GLY A 224 -13.58 10.19 6.26
C GLY A 224 -14.16 10.94 5.06
N THR A 225 -13.73 10.61 3.85
CA THR A 225 -14.24 11.21 2.60
C THR A 225 -15.72 10.92 2.40
N ILE A 226 -16.12 9.66 2.54
CA ILE A 226 -17.53 9.24 2.43
C ILE A 226 -18.39 9.96 3.47
N GLY A 227 -17.92 9.99 4.73
CA GLY A 227 -18.63 10.64 5.82
C GLY A 227 -18.78 12.14 5.63
N ALA A 228 -17.74 12.83 5.18
CA ALA A 228 -17.81 14.26 4.87
C ALA A 228 -18.82 14.57 3.76
N VAL A 229 -18.82 13.79 2.67
CA VAL A 229 -19.80 13.94 1.57
C VAL A 229 -21.22 13.76 2.08
N GLN A 230 -21.46 12.73 2.90
CA GLN A 230 -22.79 12.48 3.45
C GLN A 230 -23.24 13.59 4.41
N ALA A 231 -22.34 14.13 5.24
CA ALA A 231 -22.65 15.24 6.14
C ALA A 231 -23.04 16.51 5.40
N VAL A 232 -22.29 16.86 4.32
CA VAL A 232 -22.62 18.01 3.47
C VAL A 232 -24.00 17.85 2.84
N LYS A 233 -24.31 16.66 2.29
CA LYS A 233 -25.62 16.36 1.69
C LYS A 233 -26.74 16.41 2.72
N LYS A 234 -26.54 15.81 3.90
CA LYS A 234 -27.53 15.84 5.00
C LYS A 234 -27.84 17.26 5.47
N ALA A 235 -26.86 18.14 5.41
CA ALA A 235 -27.01 19.55 5.77
C ALA A 235 -27.62 20.42 4.66
N GLY A 236 -27.85 19.89 3.44
CA GLY A 236 -28.34 20.66 2.29
C GLY A 236 -27.36 21.74 1.82
N LEU A 237 -26.04 21.43 1.92
CA LEU A 237 -24.96 22.36 1.58
C LEU A 237 -24.27 22.02 0.25
N GLU A 238 -24.91 21.22 -0.61
CA GLU A 238 -24.43 20.92 -1.96
C GLU A 238 -24.21 22.22 -2.76
N GLY A 239 -23.08 22.31 -3.42
CA GLY A 239 -22.68 23.51 -4.14
C GLY A 239 -22.23 24.69 -3.26
N LYS A 240 -22.26 24.55 -1.93
CA LYS A 240 -21.82 25.57 -0.96
C LYS A 240 -20.59 25.11 -0.16
N VAL A 241 -20.51 23.83 0.17
CA VAL A 241 -19.39 23.18 0.82
C VAL A 241 -18.91 22.04 -0.07
N PHE A 242 -17.61 21.94 -0.24
CA PHE A 242 -16.94 21.03 -1.15
C PHE A 242 -16.04 20.08 -0.37
N VAL A 243 -15.93 18.83 -0.84
CA VAL A 243 -15.13 17.80 -0.20
C VAL A 243 -13.96 17.43 -1.12
N PHE A 244 -12.79 17.32 -0.54
CA PHE A 244 -11.59 16.75 -1.14
C PHE A 244 -11.16 15.55 -0.30
N GLY A 245 -10.83 14.44 -0.96
CA GLY A 245 -10.58 13.21 -0.26
C GLY A 245 -9.34 12.46 -0.71
N THR A 246 -9.15 11.29 -0.15
CA THR A 246 -8.07 10.36 -0.46
C THR A 246 -8.62 8.96 -0.63
N ASP A 247 -7.74 8.08 -1.11
CA ASP A 247 -8.03 6.72 -1.52
C ASP A 247 -8.90 6.63 -2.79
N GLY A 248 -9.10 5.43 -3.28
CA GLY A 248 -9.85 5.19 -4.51
C GLY A 248 -10.68 3.92 -4.43
N SER A 249 -11.99 4.11 -4.60
CA SER A 249 -12.94 3.01 -4.68
C SER A 249 -14.01 3.28 -5.72
N GLU A 250 -14.80 2.27 -6.06
CA GLU A 250 -15.95 2.43 -6.94
C GLU A 250 -16.97 3.44 -6.35
N GLN A 251 -17.13 3.46 -5.03
CA GLN A 251 -18.01 4.37 -4.34
C GLN A 251 -17.54 5.83 -4.49
N LEU A 252 -16.26 6.11 -4.26
CA LEU A 252 -15.70 7.44 -4.43
C LEU A 252 -15.72 7.89 -5.89
N ALA A 253 -15.45 6.99 -6.84
CA ALA A 253 -15.58 7.28 -8.26
C ALA A 253 -17.04 7.66 -8.64
N ASN A 254 -18.03 6.93 -8.11
CA ASN A 254 -19.43 7.29 -8.29
C ASN A 254 -19.77 8.66 -7.69
N MET A 255 -19.24 8.99 -6.50
CA MET A 255 -19.45 10.31 -5.88
C MET A 255 -18.82 11.45 -6.71
N LEU A 256 -17.66 11.22 -7.36
CA LEU A 256 -17.07 12.20 -8.30
C LEU A 256 -17.93 12.39 -9.54
N LEU A 257 -18.62 11.34 -10.01
CA LEU A 257 -19.48 11.40 -11.21
C LEU A 257 -20.91 11.88 -10.93
N ASN A 258 -21.32 11.95 -9.65
CA ASN A 258 -22.66 12.42 -9.28
C ASN A 258 -22.87 13.90 -9.60
N SER A 259 -24.12 14.29 -9.88
CA SER A 259 -24.49 15.67 -10.16
C SER A 259 -24.58 16.59 -8.93
N ASP A 260 -24.44 16.04 -7.70
CA ASP A 260 -24.56 16.78 -6.44
C ASP A 260 -23.41 17.82 -6.21
N ASN A 261 -22.35 17.73 -6.97
CA ASN A 261 -21.22 18.67 -6.93
C ASN A 261 -20.54 18.79 -5.53
N VAL A 262 -20.56 17.74 -4.71
CA VAL A 262 -19.96 17.76 -3.37
C VAL A 262 -18.49 17.31 -3.41
N LEU A 263 -18.20 16.07 -3.84
CA LEU A 263 -16.84 15.57 -3.95
C LEU A 263 -16.16 16.14 -5.19
N GLN A 264 -15.05 16.84 -5.01
CA GLN A 264 -14.35 17.53 -6.08
C GLN A 264 -13.15 16.74 -6.63
N ALA A 265 -12.35 16.18 -5.74
CA ALA A 265 -11.21 15.35 -6.11
C ALA A 265 -10.84 14.35 -5.02
N ILE A 266 -10.17 13.29 -5.45
CA ILE A 266 -9.49 12.32 -4.59
C ILE A 266 -8.11 12.02 -5.16
N THR A 267 -7.23 11.43 -4.35
CA THR A 267 -6.00 10.82 -4.85
C THR A 267 -6.00 9.36 -4.49
N ALA A 268 -6.03 8.51 -5.51
CA ALA A 268 -6.02 7.07 -5.40
C ALA A 268 -4.61 6.50 -5.39
N GLN A 269 -4.41 5.41 -4.65
CA GLN A 269 -3.26 4.53 -4.81
C GLN A 269 -3.48 3.61 -6.03
N GLN A 270 -2.40 3.00 -6.52
CA GLN A 270 -2.42 2.10 -7.67
C GLN A 270 -2.03 0.67 -7.25
N PRO A 271 -2.93 -0.10 -6.61
CA PRO A 271 -2.58 -1.40 -6.03
C PRO A 271 -2.07 -2.41 -7.05
N LEU A 272 -2.62 -2.45 -8.26
CA LEU A 272 -2.10 -3.30 -9.35
C LEU A 272 -0.63 -2.98 -9.64
N GLU A 273 -0.29 -1.69 -9.67
CA GLU A 273 1.06 -1.22 -9.96
C GLU A 273 2.01 -1.49 -8.78
N VAL A 274 1.54 -1.36 -7.55
CA VAL A 274 2.30 -1.74 -6.35
C VAL A 274 2.68 -3.22 -6.42
N GLY A 275 1.72 -4.10 -6.70
CA GLY A 275 1.98 -5.53 -6.83
C GLY A 275 2.93 -5.87 -7.98
N ARG A 276 2.73 -5.24 -9.13
CA ARG A 276 3.61 -5.40 -10.30
C ARG A 276 5.05 -5.01 -9.98
N GLN A 277 5.25 -3.81 -9.46
CA GLN A 277 6.59 -3.28 -9.15
C GLN A 277 7.26 -4.05 -8.01
N ALA A 278 6.51 -4.58 -7.04
CA ALA A 278 7.05 -5.39 -5.96
C ALA A 278 7.64 -6.72 -6.49
N ILE A 279 6.97 -7.37 -7.44
CA ILE A 279 7.51 -8.56 -8.11
C ILE A 279 8.70 -8.20 -9.01
N GLU A 280 8.62 -7.14 -9.79
CA GLU A 280 9.73 -6.70 -10.63
C GLU A 280 10.97 -6.32 -9.81
N ALA A 281 10.79 -5.69 -8.65
CA ALA A 281 11.89 -5.43 -7.71
C ALA A 281 12.54 -6.73 -7.25
N ALA A 282 11.74 -7.74 -6.87
CA ALA A 282 12.24 -9.05 -6.48
C ALA A 282 13.01 -9.74 -7.63
N GLN A 283 12.46 -9.72 -8.84
CA GLN A 283 13.09 -10.30 -10.04
C GLN A 283 14.41 -9.62 -10.37
N ASN A 284 14.45 -8.29 -10.36
CA ASN A 284 15.67 -7.53 -10.63
C ASN A 284 16.76 -7.82 -9.58
N LEU A 285 16.40 -7.95 -8.30
CA LEU A 285 17.34 -8.34 -7.24
C LEU A 285 17.87 -9.76 -7.45
N LEU A 286 17.01 -10.71 -7.84
CA LEU A 286 17.39 -12.09 -8.15
C LEU A 286 18.29 -12.18 -9.39
N ASP A 287 18.12 -11.27 -10.34
CA ASP A 287 18.99 -11.13 -11.53
C ASP A 287 20.31 -10.40 -11.22
N GLY A 288 20.57 -10.02 -9.97
CA GLY A 288 21.76 -9.28 -9.55
C GLY A 288 21.80 -7.82 -9.99
N LYS A 289 20.68 -7.26 -10.43
CA LYS A 289 20.60 -5.85 -10.85
C LYS A 289 20.55 -4.93 -9.62
N LYS A 290 21.17 -3.76 -9.75
CA LYS A 290 21.02 -2.69 -8.77
C LYS A 290 19.66 -2.02 -8.96
N ILE A 291 18.91 -1.88 -7.88
CA ILE A 291 17.65 -1.16 -7.84
C ILE A 291 17.65 -0.15 -6.69
N GLU A 292 16.73 0.79 -6.72
CA GLU A 292 16.47 1.67 -5.59
C GLU A 292 15.88 0.88 -4.42
N THR A 293 16.33 1.15 -3.20
CA THR A 293 15.80 0.52 -1.99
C THR A 293 14.39 1.00 -1.62
N LYS A 294 14.01 2.18 -2.13
CA LYS A 294 12.65 2.73 -2.01
C LYS A 294 12.09 3.00 -3.40
N VAL A 295 11.15 2.18 -3.81
CA VAL A 295 10.43 2.32 -5.08
C VAL A 295 9.12 3.02 -4.81
N ASN A 296 8.98 4.25 -5.29
CA ASN A 296 7.77 5.04 -5.10
C ASN A 296 6.81 4.83 -6.28
N VAL A 297 5.66 4.21 -6.01
CA VAL A 297 4.60 4.06 -7.00
C VAL A 297 3.82 5.38 -7.11
N PRO A 298 3.74 5.99 -8.28
CA PRO A 298 3.00 7.23 -8.45
C PRO A 298 1.55 7.13 -7.98
N VAL A 299 1.06 8.18 -7.38
CA VAL A 299 -0.36 8.29 -7.00
C VAL A 299 -1.19 8.80 -8.18
N LEU A 300 -2.49 8.54 -8.17
CA LEU A 300 -3.42 8.90 -9.24
C LEU A 300 -4.45 9.92 -8.72
N PRO A 301 -4.25 11.22 -8.94
CA PRO A 301 -5.28 12.21 -8.68
C PRO A 301 -6.46 12.04 -9.67
N LEU A 302 -7.67 12.04 -9.12
CA LEU A 302 -8.91 11.94 -9.86
C LEU A 302 -9.80 13.13 -9.49
N THR A 303 -10.29 13.85 -10.46
CA THR A 303 -11.09 15.06 -10.24
C THR A 303 -12.41 15.01 -11.00
N ARG A 304 -13.44 15.59 -10.41
CA ARG A 304 -14.75 15.81 -11.04
C ARG A 304 -14.62 16.57 -12.39
N ALA A 305 -13.62 17.42 -12.51
CA ALA A 305 -13.35 18.18 -13.73
C ALA A 305 -12.91 17.30 -14.93
N ASP A 306 -12.44 16.06 -14.65
CA ASP A 306 -12.13 15.05 -15.69
C ASP A 306 -12.96 13.78 -15.49
N PRO A 307 -14.25 13.79 -15.85
CA PRO A 307 -15.12 12.64 -15.68
C PRO A 307 -14.71 11.43 -16.54
N LYS A 308 -13.94 11.63 -17.60
CA LYS A 308 -13.43 10.54 -18.44
C LYS A 308 -12.37 9.76 -17.70
N ALA A 309 -11.41 10.43 -17.06
CA ALA A 309 -10.40 9.77 -16.23
C ALA A 309 -11.04 9.01 -15.04
N VAL A 310 -12.05 9.61 -14.38
CA VAL A 310 -12.79 8.96 -13.30
C VAL A 310 -13.53 7.71 -13.79
N ALA A 311 -14.17 7.76 -14.96
CA ALA A 311 -14.86 6.62 -15.54
C ALA A 311 -13.89 5.49 -15.93
N ALA A 312 -12.73 5.83 -16.51
CA ALA A 312 -11.69 4.88 -16.84
C ALA A 312 -11.12 4.20 -15.59
N TYR A 313 -10.88 4.96 -14.52
CA TYR A 313 -10.48 4.43 -13.22
C TYR A 313 -11.53 3.46 -12.67
N LYS A 314 -12.81 3.87 -12.64
CA LYS A 314 -13.91 3.01 -12.19
C LYS A 314 -13.97 1.70 -12.97
N GLU A 315 -13.77 1.75 -14.30
CA GLU A 315 -13.74 0.53 -15.14
C GLU A 315 -12.55 -0.37 -14.77
N SER A 316 -11.37 0.20 -14.49
CA SER A 316 -10.20 -0.57 -14.07
C SER A 316 -10.43 -1.35 -12.76
N LEU A 317 -11.27 -0.83 -11.85
CA LEU A 317 -11.61 -1.51 -10.61
C LEU A 317 -12.46 -2.78 -10.82
N LYS A 318 -13.15 -2.92 -11.96
CA LYS A 318 -13.90 -4.16 -12.26
C LYS A 318 -12.97 -5.36 -12.44
N ALA A 319 -11.76 -5.14 -12.90
CA ALA A 319 -10.74 -6.19 -13.02
C ALA A 319 -10.26 -6.72 -11.65
N LEU A 320 -10.67 -6.05 -10.54
CA LEU A 320 -10.35 -6.45 -9.17
C LEU A 320 -11.49 -7.24 -8.50
N LYS A 321 -12.60 -7.43 -9.20
CA LYS A 321 -13.73 -8.27 -8.74
C LYS A 321 -13.54 -9.69 -9.24
#